data_67b9cd0930e01ece87332d3f5cf972a5
#
_entry.id   67b9cd0930e01ece87332d3f5cf972a5
#
_cell.length_a   1.000
_cell.length_b   1.000
_cell.length_c   1.000
_cell.angle_alpha   90.00
_cell.angle_beta   90.00
_cell.angle_gamma   90.00
#
_symmetry.space_group_name_H-M   'P 1'
#
loop_
_entity.id
_entity.type
_entity.pdbx_description
1 polymer ?
#
loop_
_entity_poly.entity_id
_entity_poly.type
_entity_poly.pdbx_seq_one_letter_code
_entity_poly.pdbx_strand_id
1 'polypeptide(L)'
;MTGHDDWYEIKKRYLVKETIGSGGFGKVKRAIHIATTETVAIKVTKMKKMAVELIFQVMDKAKLGADLPRVKTEMKALRSLNHPNICRLYEEIETDNKIFLVLEYCAGGELFDYIVEKERLNEEEARQFFREICAAVAYMHSKVKYWLIFFHIEKTLIL
;
A
#
# COMPACT_ATOMS: atom_id res chain seq x y z
N MET A 1 1.74 -25.68 21.52
CA MET A 1 1.54 -24.33 20.96
C MET A 1 1.42 -24.46 19.45
N THR A 2 0.21 -24.63 18.95
CA THR A 2 -0.07 -24.75 17.51
C THR A 2 0.08 -23.36 16.90
N GLY A 3 1.19 -23.14 16.18
CA GLY A 3 1.39 -21.91 15.42
C GLY A 3 0.26 -21.74 14.42
N HIS A 4 -0.65 -20.85 14.67
CA HIS A 4 -1.70 -20.47 13.73
C HIS A 4 -1.01 -19.97 12.46
N ASP A 5 -1.25 -20.65 11.31
CA ASP A 5 -0.71 -20.18 10.03
C ASP A 5 -1.40 -18.85 9.69
N ASP A 6 -0.72 -17.74 9.92
CA ASP A 6 -1.24 -16.40 9.62
C ASP A 6 -1.78 -16.27 8.18
N TRP A 7 -1.34 -17.17 7.28
CA TRP A 7 -1.77 -17.21 5.88
C TRP A 7 -3.08 -18.01 5.66
N TYR A 8 -3.60 -18.68 6.67
CA TYR A 8 -4.77 -19.53 6.50
C TYR A 8 -5.98 -18.76 5.95
N GLU A 9 -6.32 -17.63 6.52
CA GLU A 9 -7.43 -16.80 6.07
C GLU A 9 -7.21 -16.23 4.66
N ILE A 10 -5.95 -15.90 4.34
CA ILE A 10 -5.58 -15.44 3.02
C ILE A 10 -5.76 -16.54 1.97
N LYS A 11 -5.23 -17.73 2.24
CA LYS A 11 -5.27 -18.88 1.31
C LYS A 11 -6.67 -19.37 0.98
N LYS A 12 -7.66 -19.11 1.83
CA LYS A 12 -9.08 -19.41 1.53
C LYS A 12 -9.63 -18.58 0.35
N ARG A 13 -9.13 -17.38 0.17
CA ARG A 13 -9.67 -16.40 -0.77
C ARG A 13 -8.70 -16.03 -1.90
N TYR A 14 -7.42 -16.26 -1.70
CA TYR A 14 -6.36 -15.87 -2.61
C TYR A 14 -5.40 -17.02 -2.91
N LEU A 15 -5.17 -17.26 -4.18
CA LEU A 15 -4.09 -18.12 -4.65
C LEU A 15 -2.78 -17.32 -4.64
N VAL A 16 -2.01 -17.45 -3.56
CA VAL A 16 -0.76 -16.72 -3.35
C VAL A 16 0.33 -17.25 -4.27
N LYS A 17 0.99 -16.37 -4.98
CA LYS A 17 2.05 -16.63 -5.95
C LYS A 17 3.40 -16.15 -5.41
N GLU A 18 4.32 -15.80 -6.31
CA GLU A 18 5.68 -15.36 -6.03
C GLU A 18 5.74 -14.04 -5.24
N THR A 19 6.90 -13.80 -4.65
CA THR A 19 7.23 -12.52 -4.04
C THR A 19 7.68 -11.56 -5.13
N ILE A 20 7.01 -10.42 -5.24
CA ILE A 20 7.29 -9.35 -6.22
C ILE A 20 8.03 -8.16 -5.60
N GLY A 21 8.14 -8.11 -4.29
CA GLY A 21 8.88 -7.06 -3.59
C GLY A 21 9.20 -7.47 -2.15
N SER A 22 10.36 -7.00 -1.66
CA SER A 22 10.75 -7.17 -0.26
C SER A 22 11.59 -5.96 0.19
N GLY A 23 11.33 -5.46 1.38
CA GLY A 23 12.06 -4.30 1.91
C GLY A 23 11.82 -4.14 3.41
N GLY A 24 12.25 -3.01 3.94
CA GLY A 24 12.06 -2.62 5.32
C GLY A 24 10.60 -2.76 5.79
N PHE A 25 9.66 -2.54 4.90
CA PHE A 25 8.22 -2.52 5.16
C PHE A 25 7.52 -3.89 5.09
N GLY A 26 8.24 -4.96 4.79
CA GLY A 26 7.69 -6.31 4.67
C GLY A 26 7.88 -6.93 3.28
N LYS A 27 7.09 -7.97 3.01
CA LYS A 27 7.09 -8.67 1.71
C LYS A 27 5.82 -8.37 0.96
N VAL A 28 5.92 -8.20 -0.35
CA VAL A 28 4.79 -8.08 -1.26
C VAL A 28 4.73 -9.31 -2.13
N LYS A 29 3.58 -9.96 -2.20
CA LYS A 29 3.35 -11.15 -3.02
C LYS A 29 2.26 -10.87 -4.05
N ARG A 30 2.46 -11.38 -5.26
CA ARG A 30 1.38 -11.47 -6.24
C ARG A 30 0.39 -12.55 -5.80
N ALA A 31 -0.89 -12.33 -5.98
CA ALA A 31 -1.92 -13.32 -5.70
C ALA A 31 -3.09 -13.17 -6.69
N ILE A 32 -3.91 -14.21 -6.78
CA ILE A 32 -5.14 -14.20 -7.58
C ILE A 32 -6.31 -14.38 -6.62
N HIS A 33 -7.27 -13.48 -6.66
CA HIS A 33 -8.51 -13.62 -5.91
C HIS A 33 -9.36 -14.75 -6.52
N ILE A 34 -9.65 -15.80 -5.74
CA ILE A 34 -10.23 -17.05 -6.27
C ILE A 34 -11.60 -16.83 -6.91
N ALA A 35 -12.45 -15.97 -6.33
CA ALA A 35 -13.81 -15.79 -6.80
C ALA A 35 -13.91 -14.89 -8.05
N THR A 36 -13.05 -13.88 -8.19
CA THR A 36 -13.10 -12.91 -9.31
C THR A 36 -12.02 -13.13 -10.35
N THR A 37 -11.03 -13.99 -10.06
CA THR A 37 -9.84 -14.23 -10.88
C THR A 37 -8.93 -13.00 -11.07
N GLU A 38 -9.20 -11.92 -10.37
CA GLU A 38 -8.41 -10.70 -10.43
C GLU A 38 -7.04 -10.89 -9.79
N THR A 39 -6.02 -10.34 -10.43
CA THR A 39 -4.66 -10.30 -9.88
C THR A 39 -4.54 -9.15 -8.88
N VAL A 40 -4.00 -9.44 -7.71
CA VAL A 40 -3.81 -8.47 -6.61
C VAL A 40 -2.38 -8.55 -6.06
N ALA A 41 -1.95 -7.50 -5.38
CA ALA A 41 -0.71 -7.47 -4.60
C ALA A 41 -1.05 -7.58 -3.11
N ILE A 42 -0.46 -8.55 -2.40
CA ILE A 42 -0.66 -8.72 -0.96
C ILE A 42 0.61 -8.29 -0.24
N LYS A 43 0.56 -7.13 0.40
CA LYS A 43 1.62 -6.63 1.27
C LYS A 43 1.42 -7.18 2.68
N VAL A 44 2.46 -7.85 3.18
CA VAL A 44 2.47 -8.46 4.52
C VAL A 44 3.41 -7.69 5.42
N THR A 45 2.91 -7.19 6.53
CA THR A 45 3.75 -6.51 7.53
C THR A 45 3.47 -7.04 8.94
N LYS A 46 4.45 -6.95 9.84
CA LYS A 46 4.25 -7.29 11.25
C LYS A 46 3.49 -6.16 11.94
N MET A 47 2.49 -6.50 12.75
CA MET A 47 1.63 -5.53 13.43
C MET A 47 2.43 -4.47 14.23
N LYS A 48 3.43 -4.92 15.01
CA LYS A 48 4.31 -4.02 15.77
C LYS A 48 5.10 -3.07 14.87
N LYS A 49 5.52 -3.52 13.70
CA LYS A 49 6.32 -2.74 12.76
C LYS A 49 5.48 -1.68 12.06
N MET A 50 4.25 -2.02 11.65
CA MET A 50 3.35 -1.07 10.99
C MET A 50 2.95 0.09 11.92
N ALA A 51 2.61 -0.21 13.18
CA ALA A 51 2.33 0.81 14.17
C ALA A 51 3.53 1.76 14.37
N VAL A 52 4.75 1.20 14.45
CA VAL A 52 5.98 1.99 14.58
C VAL A 52 6.25 2.84 13.33
N GLU A 53 6.08 2.30 12.12
CA GLU A 53 6.41 3.01 10.89
C GLU A 53 5.43 4.16 10.57
N LEU A 54 4.13 3.96 10.79
CA LEU A 54 3.13 5.01 10.66
C LEU A 54 3.34 6.15 11.69
N ILE A 55 3.85 5.82 12.88
CA ILE A 55 4.09 6.79 13.96
C ILE A 55 5.44 7.48 13.80
N PHE A 56 6.49 6.79 13.32
CA PHE A 56 7.82 7.39 13.13
C PHE A 56 7.85 8.52 12.09
N GLN A 57 6.93 8.53 11.17
CA GLN A 57 6.81 9.64 10.21
C GLN A 57 6.15 10.89 10.81
N VAL A 58 5.53 10.80 11.97
CA VAL A 58 4.68 11.87 12.50
C VAL A 58 5.01 12.33 13.91
N MET A 59 5.55 11.50 14.84
CA MET A 59 5.69 11.89 16.25
C MET A 59 6.78 11.15 17.03
N ASP A 60 7.25 11.80 18.09
CA ASP A 60 8.21 11.36 19.11
C ASP A 60 7.81 10.06 19.83
N LYS A 61 8.80 9.20 20.12
CA LYS A 61 8.67 7.84 20.68
C LYS A 61 7.82 7.69 21.97
N ALA A 62 7.56 8.77 22.69
CA ALA A 62 6.92 8.74 24.01
C ALA A 62 5.40 8.52 24.01
N LYS A 63 4.72 8.54 22.85
CA LYS A 63 3.25 8.52 22.78
C LYS A 63 2.63 7.25 22.17
N LEU A 64 3.40 6.19 22.01
CA LEU A 64 3.03 4.98 21.23
C LEU A 64 1.79 4.21 21.75
N GLY A 65 1.45 4.32 23.03
CA GLY A 65 0.31 3.59 23.63
C GLY A 65 -1.08 4.17 23.30
N ALA A 66 -1.15 5.47 22.98
CA ALA A 66 -2.42 6.18 22.75
C ALA A 66 -2.85 6.22 21.28
N ASP A 67 -1.99 5.83 20.32
CA ASP A 67 -2.18 6.09 18.88
C ASP A 67 -2.74 4.92 18.07
N LEU A 68 -2.90 3.73 18.65
CA LEU A 68 -3.55 2.59 17.96
C LEU A 68 -4.91 2.91 17.33
N PRO A 69 -5.81 3.67 17.99
CA PRO A 69 -7.08 4.07 17.40
C PRO A 69 -6.91 4.97 16.17
N ARG A 70 -5.85 5.82 16.16
CA ARG A 70 -5.53 6.72 15.06
C ARG A 70 -5.05 5.97 13.82
N VAL A 71 -4.16 4.98 14.00
CA VAL A 71 -3.71 4.09 12.92
C VAL A 71 -4.89 3.39 12.24
N LYS A 72 -5.83 2.85 13.03
CA LYS A 72 -7.05 2.23 12.48
C LYS A 72 -7.94 3.21 11.71
N THR A 73 -7.99 4.46 12.15
CA THR A 73 -8.73 5.52 11.44
C THR A 73 -8.05 5.87 10.12
N GLU A 74 -6.72 5.96 10.08
CA GLU A 74 -5.95 6.21 8.87
C GLU A 74 -6.07 5.07 7.85
N MET A 75 -6.06 3.81 8.32
CA MET A 75 -6.30 2.65 7.45
C MET A 75 -7.72 2.65 6.85
N LYS A 76 -8.75 3.02 7.64
CA LYS A 76 -10.11 3.20 7.11
C LYS A 76 -10.17 4.30 6.06
N ALA A 77 -9.37 5.34 6.24
CA ALA A 77 -9.26 6.42 5.28
C ALA A 77 -8.66 5.94 3.94
N LEU A 78 -7.56 5.15 3.99
CA LEU A 78 -6.96 4.54 2.78
C LEU A 78 -7.98 3.70 2.00
N ARG A 79 -8.82 2.93 2.67
CA ARG A 79 -9.88 2.14 2.02
C ARG A 79 -10.92 2.99 1.28
N SER A 80 -11.13 4.24 1.70
CA SER A 80 -12.09 5.14 1.06
C SER A 80 -11.54 5.87 -0.17
N LEU A 81 -10.23 5.80 -0.42
CA LEU A 81 -9.64 6.39 -1.62
C LEU A 81 -9.99 5.53 -2.84
N ASN A 82 -10.56 6.18 -3.84
CA ASN A 82 -10.90 5.57 -5.11
C ASN A 82 -10.63 6.58 -6.22
N HIS A 83 -9.47 6.45 -6.86
CA HIS A 83 -9.00 7.34 -7.91
C HIS A 83 -8.11 6.58 -8.89
N PRO A 84 -8.20 6.80 -10.21
CA PRO A 84 -7.45 6.03 -11.21
C PRO A 84 -5.92 6.10 -11.04
N ASN A 85 -5.42 7.18 -10.46
CA ASN A 85 -3.98 7.38 -10.24
C ASN A 85 -3.56 7.12 -8.77
N ILE A 86 -4.34 6.36 -8.01
CA ILE A 86 -4.01 5.94 -6.64
C ILE A 86 -4.22 4.44 -6.53
N CYS A 87 -3.17 3.70 -6.19
CA CYS A 87 -3.24 2.26 -5.95
C CYS A 87 -4.32 1.94 -4.90
N ARG A 88 -5.32 1.17 -5.30
CA ARG A 88 -6.50 0.90 -4.48
C ARG A 88 -6.19 -0.12 -3.39
N LEU A 89 -6.61 0.16 -2.16
CA LEU A 89 -6.67 -0.82 -1.10
C LEU A 89 -8.04 -1.52 -1.12
N TYR A 90 -8.07 -2.79 -1.52
CA TYR A 90 -9.30 -3.58 -1.56
C TYR A 90 -9.70 -4.08 -0.18
N GLU A 91 -8.76 -4.62 0.57
CA GLU A 91 -9.03 -5.27 1.84
C GLU A 91 -7.83 -5.21 2.78
N GLU A 92 -8.13 -5.20 4.08
CA GLU A 92 -7.19 -5.38 5.17
C GLU A 92 -7.59 -6.60 5.97
N ILE A 93 -6.65 -7.52 6.19
CA ILE A 93 -6.84 -8.73 6.97
C ILE A 93 -5.85 -8.71 8.11
N GLU A 94 -6.37 -8.62 9.32
CA GLU A 94 -5.59 -8.59 10.56
C GLU A 94 -5.55 -9.99 11.18
N THR A 95 -4.37 -10.44 11.58
CA THR A 95 -4.15 -11.63 12.41
C THR A 95 -3.45 -11.21 13.70
N ASP A 96 -3.23 -12.14 14.64
CA ASP A 96 -2.59 -11.83 15.92
C ASP A 96 -1.19 -11.18 15.78
N ASN A 97 -0.47 -11.49 14.70
CA ASN A 97 0.92 -11.06 14.52
C ASN A 97 1.18 -10.21 13.27
N LYS A 98 0.26 -10.24 12.30
CA LYS A 98 0.47 -9.65 10.98
C LYS A 98 -0.75 -8.90 10.49
N ILE A 99 -0.49 -7.94 9.62
CA ILE A 99 -1.50 -7.28 8.82
C ILE A 99 -1.19 -7.56 7.36
N PHE A 100 -2.21 -7.95 6.62
CA PHE A 100 -2.18 -8.18 5.19
C PHE A 100 -2.99 -7.09 4.51
N LEU A 101 -2.36 -6.33 3.62
CA LEU A 101 -3.01 -5.34 2.80
C LEU A 101 -3.17 -5.91 1.39
N VAL A 102 -4.41 -6.08 0.96
CA VAL A 102 -4.74 -6.51 -0.40
C VAL A 102 -4.91 -5.27 -1.25
N LEU A 103 -3.99 -5.08 -2.16
CA LEU A 103 -3.85 -3.89 -3.00
C LEU A 103 -4.08 -4.24 -4.47
N GLU A 104 -4.41 -3.24 -5.24
CA GLU A 104 -4.36 -3.29 -6.69
C GLU A 104 -2.97 -3.76 -7.16
N TYR A 105 -2.95 -4.65 -8.15
CA TYR A 105 -1.71 -5.11 -8.76
C TYR A 105 -1.36 -4.19 -9.93
N CYS A 106 -0.30 -3.44 -9.76
CA CYS A 106 0.20 -2.50 -10.77
C CYS A 106 1.34 -3.19 -11.53
N ALA A 107 1.06 -3.63 -12.74
CA ALA A 107 1.97 -4.44 -13.54
C ALA A 107 3.15 -3.65 -14.14
N GLY A 108 3.02 -2.33 -14.25
CA GLY A 108 4.01 -1.45 -14.87
C GLY A 108 5.27 -1.21 -14.04
N GLY A 109 5.28 -1.59 -12.75
CA GLY A 109 6.42 -1.36 -11.87
C GLY A 109 6.50 0.08 -11.35
N GLU A 110 7.63 0.45 -10.79
CA GLU A 110 7.84 1.79 -10.20
C GLU A 110 8.20 2.81 -11.28
N LEU A 111 7.62 4.01 -11.23
CA LEU A 111 7.94 5.11 -12.15
C LEU A 111 9.44 5.45 -12.13
N PHE A 112 10.07 5.34 -10.96
CA PHE A 112 11.51 5.54 -10.82
C PHE A 112 12.30 4.56 -11.71
N ASP A 113 11.98 3.27 -11.66
CA ASP A 113 12.67 2.23 -12.44
C ASP A 113 12.45 2.47 -13.93
N TYR A 114 11.23 2.83 -14.33
CA TYR A 114 10.91 3.19 -15.72
C TYR A 114 11.75 4.37 -16.22
N ILE A 115 11.94 5.42 -15.39
CA ILE A 115 12.76 6.58 -15.75
C ILE A 115 14.24 6.17 -15.85
N VAL A 116 14.73 5.35 -14.91
CA VAL A 116 16.12 4.87 -14.92
C VAL A 116 16.39 4.02 -16.16
N GLU A 117 15.48 3.10 -16.53
CA GLU A 117 15.62 2.25 -17.72
C GLU A 117 15.62 3.07 -19.01
N LYS A 118 14.80 4.13 -19.07
CA LYS A 118 14.67 5.03 -20.22
C LYS A 118 15.75 6.12 -20.28
N GLU A 119 16.52 6.27 -19.21
CA GLU A 119 17.51 7.35 -18.95
C GLU A 119 16.86 8.73 -18.82
N ARG A 120 15.85 9.04 -19.63
CA ARG A 120 15.10 10.30 -19.58
C ARG A 120 13.70 10.13 -20.14
N LEU A 121 12.75 10.92 -19.63
CA LEU A 121 11.43 11.09 -20.23
C LEU A 121 11.48 12.18 -21.30
N ASN A 122 10.69 12.03 -22.36
CA ASN A 122 10.40 13.18 -23.21
C ASN A 122 9.37 14.10 -22.51
N GLU A 123 9.22 15.32 -23.03
CA GLU A 123 8.37 16.35 -22.39
C GLU A 123 6.89 15.93 -22.32
N GLU A 124 6.39 15.23 -23.34
CA GLU A 124 5.00 14.81 -23.37
C GLU A 124 4.71 13.71 -22.33
N GLU A 125 5.59 12.72 -22.22
CA GLU A 125 5.51 11.69 -21.18
C GLU A 125 5.61 12.29 -19.77
N ALA A 126 6.58 13.18 -19.56
CA ALA A 126 6.75 13.86 -18.29
C ALA A 126 5.52 14.68 -17.90
N ARG A 127 4.90 15.36 -18.88
CA ARG A 127 3.66 16.12 -18.70
C ARG A 127 2.49 15.23 -18.35
N GLN A 128 2.38 14.04 -18.96
CA GLN A 128 1.34 13.08 -18.65
C GLN A 128 1.48 12.59 -17.21
N PHE A 129 2.64 12.08 -16.80
CA PHE A 129 2.88 11.63 -15.43
C PHE A 129 2.63 12.75 -14.40
N PHE A 130 3.09 13.97 -14.71
CA PHE A 130 2.87 15.10 -13.81
C PHE A 130 1.38 15.43 -13.64
N ARG A 131 0.58 15.37 -14.70
CA ARG A 131 -0.88 15.56 -14.62
C ARG A 131 -1.55 14.49 -13.75
N GLU A 132 -1.14 13.23 -13.91
CA GLU A 132 -1.68 12.11 -13.14
C GLU A 132 -1.33 12.24 -11.65
N ILE A 133 -0.08 12.61 -11.34
CA ILE A 133 0.36 12.91 -9.98
C ILE A 133 -0.44 14.08 -9.38
N CYS A 134 -0.56 15.18 -10.10
CA CYS A 134 -1.33 16.33 -9.64
C CYS A 134 -2.80 15.99 -9.39
N ALA A 135 -3.42 15.18 -10.25
CA ALA A 135 -4.80 14.74 -10.08
C ALA A 135 -4.96 13.88 -8.81
N ALA A 136 -4.05 12.95 -8.57
CA ALA A 136 -4.04 12.14 -7.35
C ALA A 136 -3.88 13.00 -6.08
N VAL A 137 -2.94 13.95 -6.10
CA VAL A 137 -2.69 14.88 -4.99
C VAL A 137 -3.91 15.77 -4.73
N ALA A 138 -4.50 16.36 -5.77
CA ALA A 138 -5.70 17.20 -5.65
C ALA A 138 -6.88 16.42 -5.07
N TYR A 139 -7.06 15.15 -5.53
CA TYR A 139 -8.09 14.28 -4.97
C TYR A 139 -7.87 14.01 -3.48
N MET A 140 -6.65 13.69 -3.07
CA MET A 140 -6.32 13.49 -1.64
C MET A 140 -6.56 14.74 -0.81
N HIS A 141 -6.17 15.92 -1.31
CA HIS A 141 -6.41 17.20 -0.63
C HIS A 141 -7.91 17.51 -0.50
N SER A 142 -8.73 17.14 -1.48
CA SER A 142 -10.19 17.29 -1.39
C SER A 142 -10.83 16.45 -0.28
N LYS A 143 -10.13 15.38 0.15
CA LYS A 143 -10.55 14.48 1.23
C LYS A 143 -9.92 14.87 2.57
N VAL A 144 -9.94 16.11 2.95
CA VAL A 144 -9.38 16.90 4.08
C VAL A 144 -8.71 16.15 5.26
N LYS A 145 -8.99 14.86 5.46
CA LYS A 145 -8.47 14.02 6.56
C LYS A 145 -7.16 13.27 6.25
N TYR A 146 -6.63 13.38 5.01
CA TYR A 146 -5.64 12.41 4.52
C TYR A 146 -4.26 12.99 4.25
N TRP A 147 -3.94 14.13 4.80
CA TRP A 147 -2.64 14.81 4.63
C TRP A 147 -1.45 13.94 5.05
N LEU A 148 -1.62 13.07 6.03
CA LEU A 148 -0.59 12.17 6.56
C LEU A 148 -0.29 10.96 5.64
N ILE A 149 -1.20 10.63 4.73
CA ILE A 149 -1.08 9.49 3.80
C ILE A 149 -0.15 9.85 2.63
N PHE A 150 0.03 11.13 2.36
CA PHE A 150 0.86 11.63 1.25
C PHE A 150 2.29 11.06 1.28
N PHE A 151 2.90 10.96 2.45
CA PHE A 151 4.25 10.40 2.60
C PHE A 151 4.37 8.89 2.32
N HIS A 152 3.26 8.16 2.28
CA HIS A 152 3.28 6.72 1.98
C HIS A 152 3.14 6.43 0.48
N ILE A 153 2.67 7.39 -0.29
CA ILE A 153 2.40 7.27 -1.74
C ILE A 153 3.66 7.53 -2.58
N GLU A 154 4.70 8.15 -2.02
CA GLU A 154 5.96 8.38 -2.75
C GLU A 154 6.61 7.10 -3.33
N LYS A 155 6.27 5.93 -2.78
CA LYS A 155 6.74 4.62 -3.28
C LYS A 155 5.70 3.86 -4.11
N THR A 156 4.54 4.45 -4.37
CA THR A 156 3.41 3.76 -5.02
C THR A 156 2.91 4.53 -6.25
N LEU A 157 3.71 5.43 -6.80
CA LEU A 157 3.53 5.90 -8.18
C LEU A 157 3.99 4.76 -9.09
N ILE A 158 3.07 3.88 -9.39
CA ILE A 158 3.26 2.69 -10.18
C ILE A 158 2.47 2.90 -11.47
N LEU A 159 3.16 2.62 -12.57
CA LEU A 159 2.59 2.62 -13.92
C LEU A 159 1.60 1.49 -14.15
#